data_c76485e431984d031a9940b84c7df817
#
_entry.id   c76485e431984d031a9940b84c7df817
#
_cell.length_a   1.000
_cell.length_b   1.000
_cell.length_c   1.000
_cell.angle_alpha   90.00
_cell.angle_beta   90.00
_cell.angle_gamma   90.00
#
_symmetry.space_group_name_H-M   'P 1'
#
loop_
_entity.id
_entity.type
_entity.pdbx_description
1 polymer ?
#
loop_
_entity_poly.entity_id
_entity_poly.type
_entity_poly.pdbx_seq_one_letter_code
_entity_poly.pdbx_strand_id
1 'polypeptide(L)'
;MINRSHYTLFCPIWAFFGFVCFTYSSPVIPEIKSLEISEVSFQSEKDLPYLSKHYLSTKPVKHEDGIKLGDLMKESSKPEAILKIVDSFVATQKGIKAGKTDSFLVAKGGKLLLESYFRKGRINYPHYQMSITKSYTTLALGRAMQLGYLSMKELNKPIHQFLKDVKVDKFAKGASSITLQDALCMTSGIRIPKDRANARYIIKNPLKGQGHAQAIFEITEAVDSTKGQYKYQSADTSLVMQVIESVVPGGAEKLIREELFAPLGIDFYVWQEDLSGLPKAAAGSSLRSRDMLKVGQLVLNQGRWKGKQFIPADFIDRATSPLVKTNGNAHYGYFWWYESYEVSGKTYLSKQGRGAGGQFIIILPDIDVVAVITAHNKGMGGMLNQVCTALITAFSR
;
A
#
# COMPACT_ATOMS: atom_id res chain seq x y z
N MET A 1 -65.15 39.99 -50.28
CA MET A 1 -63.69 40.20 -50.26
C MET A 1 -63.23 39.84 -48.87
N ILE A 2 -62.58 38.73 -48.79
CA ILE A 2 -62.28 38.02 -47.52
C ILE A 2 -60.82 38.33 -47.15
N ASN A 3 -60.66 38.94 -45.99
CA ASN A 3 -59.33 39.25 -45.43
C ASN A 3 -58.91 38.09 -44.48
N ARG A 4 -57.84 37.37 -44.81
CA ARG A 4 -57.26 36.35 -43.96
C ARG A 4 -56.04 36.91 -43.25
N SER A 5 -56.14 37.10 -41.94
CA SER A 5 -55.03 37.42 -41.03
C SER A 5 -54.32 36.09 -40.61
N HIS A 6 -53.00 36.05 -40.87
CA HIS A 6 -52.15 34.97 -40.39
C HIS A 6 -51.71 35.24 -38.94
N TYR A 7 -52.09 34.34 -38.02
CA TYR A 7 -51.49 34.26 -36.70
C TYR A 7 -50.31 33.28 -36.72
N THR A 8 -49.14 33.81 -36.47
CA THR A 8 -47.93 33.00 -36.24
C THR A 8 -47.90 32.60 -34.76
N LEU A 9 -48.08 31.30 -34.48
CA LEU A 9 -47.88 30.73 -33.15
C LEU A 9 -46.37 30.57 -32.90
N PHE A 10 -45.86 31.30 -31.91
CA PHE A 10 -44.56 31.00 -31.30
C PHE A 10 -44.71 29.82 -30.38
N CYS A 11 -44.04 28.72 -30.70
CA CYS A 11 -43.91 27.55 -29.83
C CYS A 11 -42.61 27.72 -29.00
N PRO A 12 -42.63 27.75 -27.66
CA PRO A 12 -41.41 27.78 -26.88
C PRO A 12 -40.78 26.38 -26.89
N ILE A 13 -39.55 26.31 -27.38
CA ILE A 13 -38.70 25.11 -27.30
C ILE A 13 -38.32 24.91 -25.84
N TRP A 14 -38.96 24.00 -25.15
CA TRP A 14 -38.51 23.48 -23.86
C TRP A 14 -37.31 22.56 -24.11
N ALA A 15 -36.09 23.02 -23.74
CA ALA A 15 -34.93 22.17 -23.69
C ALA A 15 -35.11 21.17 -22.53
N PHE A 16 -35.50 19.95 -22.86
CA PHE A 16 -35.41 18.82 -21.91
C PHE A 16 -33.94 18.54 -21.64
N PHE A 17 -33.41 19.06 -20.55
CA PHE A 17 -32.21 18.50 -19.92
C PHE A 17 -32.60 17.13 -19.36
N GLY A 18 -32.35 16.12 -20.14
CA GLY A 18 -32.47 14.72 -19.70
C GLY A 18 -31.45 14.46 -18.60
N PHE A 19 -31.87 14.51 -17.35
CA PHE A 19 -31.13 13.87 -16.25
C PHE A 19 -31.10 12.37 -16.55
N VAL A 20 -30.00 11.90 -17.11
CA VAL A 20 -29.72 10.45 -17.17
C VAL A 20 -29.46 10.01 -15.75
N CYS A 21 -30.51 9.61 -15.06
CA CYS A 21 -30.43 8.95 -13.78
C CYS A 21 -29.83 7.56 -14.05
N PHE A 22 -28.51 7.43 -13.94
CA PHE A 22 -27.88 6.12 -13.91
C PHE A 22 -28.32 5.42 -12.63
N THR A 23 -29.38 4.64 -12.73
CA THR A 23 -29.72 3.64 -11.71
C THR A 23 -28.61 2.60 -11.73
N TYR A 24 -27.59 2.79 -10.91
CA TYR A 24 -26.62 1.75 -10.61
C TYR A 24 -27.36 0.67 -9.81
N SER A 25 -27.97 -0.29 -10.50
CA SER A 25 -28.40 -1.52 -9.86
C SER A 25 -27.13 -2.20 -9.35
N SER A 26 -26.97 -2.32 -8.02
CA SER A 26 -25.83 -2.96 -7.41
C SER A 26 -25.64 -4.36 -7.98
N PRO A 27 -24.62 -4.60 -8.80
CA PRO A 27 -24.32 -5.95 -9.22
C PRO A 27 -23.89 -6.75 -8.00
N VAL A 28 -24.04 -8.08 -8.06
CA VAL A 28 -23.51 -8.97 -7.03
C VAL A 28 -22.04 -8.69 -6.84
N ILE A 29 -21.61 -8.56 -5.57
CA ILE A 29 -20.19 -8.30 -5.27
C ILE A 29 -19.34 -9.46 -5.82
N PRO A 30 -18.25 -9.19 -6.55
CA PRO A 30 -17.47 -10.24 -7.18
C PRO A 30 -16.61 -10.98 -6.16
N GLU A 31 -16.83 -12.28 -6.06
CA GLU A 31 -16.09 -13.20 -5.19
C GLU A 31 -15.73 -14.49 -5.92
N ILE A 32 -14.76 -15.23 -5.38
CA ILE A 32 -14.44 -16.59 -5.80
C ILE A 32 -15.04 -17.53 -4.76
N LYS A 33 -15.90 -18.45 -5.23
CA LYS A 33 -16.47 -19.46 -4.35
C LYS A 33 -15.40 -20.46 -3.89
N SER A 34 -15.40 -20.76 -2.59
CA SER A 34 -14.50 -21.77 -1.98
C SER A 34 -13.01 -21.56 -2.29
N LEU A 35 -12.54 -20.31 -2.23
CA LEU A 35 -11.13 -19.98 -2.43
C LEU A 35 -10.28 -20.49 -1.26
N GLU A 36 -9.30 -21.35 -1.58
CA GLU A 36 -8.30 -21.82 -0.62
C GLU A 36 -7.04 -20.96 -0.65
N ILE A 37 -6.39 -20.77 0.50
CA ILE A 37 -5.19 -19.94 0.61
C ILE A 37 -4.02 -20.46 -0.25
N SER A 38 -3.93 -21.76 -0.45
CA SER A 38 -2.93 -22.41 -1.31
C SER A 38 -3.08 -22.06 -2.79
N GLU A 39 -4.26 -21.61 -3.21
CA GLU A 39 -4.57 -21.19 -4.58
C GLU A 39 -4.16 -19.73 -4.84
N VAL A 40 -3.79 -18.98 -3.78
CA VAL A 40 -3.44 -17.57 -3.90
C VAL A 40 -1.95 -17.43 -4.24
N SER A 41 -1.67 -16.92 -5.44
CA SER A 41 -0.33 -16.59 -5.88
C SER A 41 -0.33 -15.43 -6.87
N PHE A 42 0.83 -14.83 -7.11
CA PHE A 42 0.99 -13.81 -8.15
C PHE A 42 0.62 -14.33 -9.56
N GLN A 43 0.86 -15.62 -9.82
CA GLN A 43 0.52 -16.22 -11.11
C GLN A 43 -0.99 -16.49 -11.20
N SER A 44 -1.57 -17.13 -10.19
CA SER A 44 -3.03 -17.41 -10.14
C SER A 44 -3.85 -16.14 -10.28
N GLU A 45 -3.40 -15.03 -9.66
CA GLU A 45 -4.04 -13.72 -9.80
C GLU A 45 -4.08 -13.23 -11.26
N LYS A 46 -2.98 -13.43 -11.99
CA LYS A 46 -2.94 -13.08 -13.43
C LYS A 46 -3.86 -13.94 -14.29
N ASP A 47 -4.12 -15.15 -13.85
CA ASP A 47 -4.96 -16.12 -14.57
C ASP A 47 -6.44 -16.00 -14.21
N LEU A 48 -6.81 -15.17 -13.21
CA LEU A 48 -8.20 -14.90 -12.88
C LEU A 48 -8.98 -14.41 -14.11
N PRO A 49 -10.21 -14.89 -14.31
CA PRO A 49 -11.07 -14.41 -15.38
C PRO A 49 -11.46 -12.94 -15.15
N TYR A 50 -11.63 -12.21 -16.24
CA TYR A 50 -12.15 -10.85 -16.15
C TYR A 50 -13.60 -10.84 -15.69
N LEU A 51 -13.96 -9.83 -14.89
CA LEU A 51 -15.37 -9.56 -14.58
C LEU A 51 -16.12 -9.20 -15.86
N SER A 52 -17.29 -9.79 -16.05
CA SER A 52 -18.21 -9.42 -17.14
C SER A 52 -18.76 -8.01 -16.98
N LYS A 53 -18.91 -7.57 -15.72
CA LYS A 53 -19.37 -6.22 -15.34
C LYS A 53 -18.58 -5.78 -14.10
N HIS A 54 -18.15 -4.51 -14.05
CA HIS A 54 -17.57 -3.94 -12.85
C HIS A 54 -18.58 -3.83 -11.72
N TYR A 55 -18.09 -3.89 -10.49
CA TYR A 55 -18.87 -3.62 -9.29
C TYR A 55 -18.57 -2.21 -8.79
N LEU A 56 -19.61 -1.46 -8.44
CA LEU A 56 -19.50 -0.16 -7.79
C LEU A 56 -20.61 -0.02 -6.75
N SER A 57 -20.22 0.31 -5.53
CA SER A 57 -21.15 0.69 -4.47
C SER A 57 -20.69 1.98 -3.78
N THR A 58 -21.53 3.00 -3.80
CA THR A 58 -21.38 4.23 -3.03
C THR A 58 -21.97 4.10 -1.62
N LYS A 59 -22.55 2.96 -1.31
CA LYS A 59 -23.05 2.54 -0.01
C LYS A 59 -22.71 1.06 0.18
N PRO A 60 -21.44 0.75 0.56
CA PRO A 60 -20.97 -0.62 0.69
C PRO A 60 -21.82 -1.47 1.62
N VAL A 61 -21.82 -2.79 1.41
CA VAL A 61 -22.56 -3.74 2.22
C VAL A 61 -21.69 -4.29 3.36
N LYS A 62 -22.36 -4.74 4.43
CA LYS A 62 -21.70 -5.30 5.61
C LYS A 62 -21.09 -6.67 5.30
N HIS A 63 -19.87 -6.86 5.80
CA HIS A 63 -19.19 -8.15 5.91
C HIS A 63 -18.68 -8.33 7.33
N GLU A 64 -18.37 -9.56 7.73
CA GLU A 64 -17.85 -9.88 9.07
C GLU A 64 -16.35 -9.59 9.19
N ASP A 65 -15.90 -8.42 8.73
CA ASP A 65 -14.51 -7.95 8.72
C ASP A 65 -14.24 -6.78 9.67
N GLY A 66 -15.26 -6.35 10.40
CA GLY A 66 -15.16 -5.26 11.37
C GLY A 66 -15.06 -3.85 10.79
N ILE A 67 -15.18 -3.68 9.47
CA ILE A 67 -15.15 -2.36 8.82
C ILE A 67 -16.50 -1.67 9.01
N LYS A 68 -16.48 -0.44 9.52
CA LYS A 68 -17.67 0.41 9.58
C LYS A 68 -18.03 0.89 8.18
N LEU A 69 -19.31 1.07 7.93
CA LEU A 69 -19.83 1.49 6.63
C LEU A 69 -20.44 2.89 6.69
N GLY A 70 -20.38 3.59 5.58
CA GLY A 70 -21.03 4.88 5.38
C GLY A 70 -21.64 4.98 3.97
N ASP A 71 -21.94 6.22 3.57
CA ASP A 71 -22.57 6.52 2.28
C ASP A 71 -21.85 7.69 1.63
N LEU A 72 -21.19 7.44 0.51
CA LEU A 72 -20.39 8.45 -0.20
C LEU A 72 -21.23 9.68 -0.56
N MET A 73 -22.48 9.45 -0.99
CA MET A 73 -23.38 10.52 -1.44
C MET A 73 -23.84 11.43 -0.30
N LYS A 74 -23.74 10.96 0.95
CA LYS A 74 -24.12 11.73 2.14
C LYS A 74 -22.92 12.35 2.84
N GLU A 75 -21.76 11.71 2.77
CA GLU A 75 -20.57 12.08 3.56
C GLU A 75 -19.54 12.87 2.75
N SER A 76 -19.72 13.00 1.44
CA SER A 76 -18.89 13.83 0.54
C SER A 76 -19.63 15.07 0.08
N SER A 77 -18.94 16.22 0.07
CA SER A 77 -19.49 17.48 -0.48
C SER A 77 -19.49 17.49 -2.01
N LYS A 78 -18.59 16.73 -2.64
CA LYS A 78 -18.43 16.64 -4.10
C LYS A 78 -18.16 15.19 -4.53
N PRO A 79 -19.11 14.26 -4.33
CA PRO A 79 -18.90 12.84 -4.64
C PRO A 79 -18.58 12.59 -6.12
N GLU A 80 -19.03 13.48 -7.02
CA GLU A 80 -18.77 13.42 -8.45
C GLU A 80 -17.27 13.47 -8.79
N ALA A 81 -16.44 14.08 -7.96
CA ALA A 81 -14.99 14.09 -8.17
C ALA A 81 -14.40 12.67 -8.08
N ILE A 82 -14.88 11.87 -7.13
CA ILE A 82 -14.47 10.46 -6.96
C ILE A 82 -15.09 9.60 -8.06
N LEU A 83 -16.36 9.81 -8.38
CA LEU A 83 -17.06 9.03 -9.42
C LEU A 83 -16.42 9.22 -10.80
N LYS A 84 -15.91 10.41 -11.14
CA LYS A 84 -15.12 10.64 -12.36
C LYS A 84 -13.84 9.77 -12.40
N ILE A 85 -13.20 9.53 -11.26
CA ILE A 85 -12.06 8.59 -11.20
C ILE A 85 -12.52 7.17 -11.50
N VAL A 86 -13.63 6.75 -10.90
CA VAL A 86 -14.23 5.42 -11.18
C VAL A 86 -14.56 5.28 -12.66
N ASP A 87 -15.21 6.28 -13.27
CA ASP A 87 -15.53 6.30 -14.69
C ASP A 87 -14.27 6.19 -15.56
N SER A 88 -13.18 6.87 -15.18
CA SER A 88 -11.90 6.75 -15.88
C SER A 88 -11.33 5.33 -15.80
N PHE A 89 -11.46 4.66 -14.66
CA PHE A 89 -11.05 3.26 -14.51
C PHE A 89 -11.91 2.33 -15.38
N VAL A 90 -13.22 2.56 -15.46
CA VAL A 90 -14.13 1.81 -16.34
C VAL A 90 -13.83 2.06 -17.81
N ALA A 91 -13.64 3.30 -18.23
CA ALA A 91 -13.36 3.67 -19.61
C ALA A 91 -12.06 3.05 -20.14
N THR A 92 -11.03 2.98 -19.29
CA THR A 92 -9.73 2.39 -19.65
C THR A 92 -9.74 0.86 -19.71
N GLN A 93 -10.85 0.19 -19.39
CA GLN A 93 -10.95 -1.27 -19.46
C GLN A 93 -11.34 -1.81 -20.84
N LYS A 94 -11.72 -0.93 -21.77
CA LYS A 94 -12.02 -1.31 -23.16
C LYS A 94 -10.72 -1.49 -23.92
N GLY A 95 -10.25 -2.74 -24.03
CA GLY A 95 -9.08 -3.12 -24.83
C GLY A 95 -7.93 -3.72 -24.02
N ILE A 96 -7.10 -4.53 -24.68
CA ILE A 96 -6.02 -5.34 -24.07
C ILE A 96 -4.91 -4.47 -23.43
N LYS A 97 -4.77 -3.22 -23.87
CA LYS A 97 -3.76 -2.27 -23.38
C LYS A 97 -4.31 -1.23 -22.41
N ALA A 98 -5.59 -1.24 -22.17
CA ALA A 98 -6.27 -0.22 -21.39
C ALA A 98 -6.07 -0.41 -19.88
N GLY A 99 -6.42 0.59 -19.09
CA GLY A 99 -6.24 0.70 -17.66
C GLY A 99 -6.49 -0.59 -16.88
N LYS A 100 -5.74 -0.78 -15.83
CA LYS A 100 -5.53 -2.10 -15.24
C LYS A 100 -5.84 -2.09 -13.74
N THR A 101 -6.74 -1.19 -13.33
CA THR A 101 -7.21 -1.11 -11.95
C THR A 101 -8.13 -2.31 -11.68
N ASP A 102 -7.89 -3.00 -10.57
CA ASP A 102 -8.67 -4.16 -10.13
C ASP A 102 -9.59 -3.81 -8.96
N SER A 103 -9.19 -2.91 -8.08
CA SER A 103 -10.06 -2.38 -7.03
C SER A 103 -9.77 -0.92 -6.69
N PHE A 104 -10.80 -0.21 -6.22
CA PHE A 104 -10.67 1.11 -5.63
C PHE A 104 -11.65 1.24 -4.48
N LEU A 105 -11.14 1.43 -3.26
CA LEU A 105 -11.90 1.59 -2.04
C LEU A 105 -11.56 2.94 -1.41
N VAL A 106 -12.56 3.61 -0.83
CA VAL A 106 -12.38 4.90 -0.13
C VAL A 106 -13.08 4.86 1.21
N ALA A 107 -12.35 5.19 2.26
CA ALA A 107 -12.89 5.37 3.61
C ALA A 107 -12.62 6.78 4.13
N LYS A 108 -13.57 7.31 4.90
CA LYS A 108 -13.46 8.58 5.62
C LYS A 108 -14.02 8.43 7.03
N GLY A 109 -13.38 9.03 8.03
CA GLY A 109 -13.82 8.93 9.42
C GLY A 109 -13.91 7.48 9.92
N GLY A 110 -13.06 6.60 9.41
CA GLY A 110 -13.06 5.17 9.72
C GLY A 110 -14.22 4.37 9.11
N LYS A 111 -15.01 4.94 8.17
CA LYS A 111 -16.11 4.29 7.48
C LYS A 111 -15.79 4.09 6.00
N LEU A 112 -15.99 2.89 5.47
CA LEU A 112 -15.91 2.61 4.03
C LEU A 112 -17.13 3.26 3.34
N LEU A 113 -16.85 4.20 2.41
CA LEU A 113 -17.86 4.99 1.71
C LEU A 113 -18.05 4.57 0.26
N LEU A 114 -16.97 4.08 -0.36
CA LEU A 114 -16.98 3.59 -1.73
C LEU A 114 -16.21 2.27 -1.83
N GLU A 115 -16.80 1.32 -2.53
CA GLU A 115 -16.18 0.04 -2.81
C GLU A 115 -16.42 -0.33 -4.27
N SER A 116 -15.32 -0.56 -5.01
CA SER A 116 -15.42 -0.93 -6.42
C SER A 116 -14.38 -1.97 -6.81
N TYR A 117 -14.80 -2.88 -7.68
CA TYR A 117 -13.98 -3.94 -8.26
C TYR A 117 -14.15 -3.95 -9.78
N PHE A 118 -13.02 -4.07 -10.45
CA PHE A 118 -12.91 -4.05 -11.89
C PHE A 118 -12.14 -5.28 -12.35
N ARG A 119 -12.20 -5.61 -13.62
CA ARG A 119 -11.33 -6.61 -14.26
C ARG A 119 -11.16 -7.91 -13.48
N LYS A 120 -10.08 -8.03 -12.71
CA LYS A 120 -9.71 -9.21 -11.93
C LYS A 120 -9.95 -9.01 -10.43
N GLY A 121 -10.41 -7.82 -10.02
CA GLY A 121 -10.68 -7.52 -8.62
C GLY A 121 -11.81 -8.38 -8.04
N ARG A 122 -11.57 -8.91 -6.86
CA ARG A 122 -12.53 -9.71 -6.07
C ARG A 122 -12.44 -9.28 -4.61
N ILE A 123 -13.58 -9.31 -3.92
CA ILE A 123 -13.61 -8.91 -2.51
C ILE A 123 -12.77 -9.85 -1.65
N ASN A 124 -12.78 -11.14 -1.95
CA ASN A 124 -12.16 -12.18 -1.14
C ASN A 124 -10.81 -12.66 -1.67
N TYR A 125 -10.32 -12.19 -2.83
CA TYR A 125 -9.02 -12.61 -3.35
C TYR A 125 -7.91 -11.69 -2.85
N PRO A 126 -6.89 -12.21 -2.12
CA PRO A 126 -5.71 -11.45 -1.72
C PRO A 126 -4.86 -11.05 -2.93
N HIS A 127 -4.81 -9.78 -3.21
CA HIS A 127 -4.03 -9.20 -4.31
C HIS A 127 -2.55 -9.08 -3.94
N TYR A 128 -1.64 -9.40 -4.87
CA TYR A 128 -0.19 -9.34 -4.66
C TYR A 128 0.28 -7.90 -4.52
N GLN A 129 0.84 -7.55 -3.36
CA GLN A 129 1.06 -6.18 -2.91
C GLN A 129 2.35 -5.55 -3.44
N MET A 130 3.23 -6.31 -4.07
CA MET A 130 4.52 -5.78 -4.48
C MET A 130 5.22 -5.05 -3.31
N SER A 131 5.74 -3.86 -3.53
CA SER A 131 6.53 -3.12 -2.54
C SER A 131 5.74 -2.53 -1.38
N ILE A 132 4.39 -2.59 -1.34
CA ILE A 132 3.65 -2.27 -0.11
C ILE A 132 4.06 -3.21 1.03
N THR A 133 4.54 -4.42 0.71
CA THR A 133 5.12 -5.35 1.69
C THR A 133 6.16 -4.69 2.60
N LYS A 134 6.94 -3.74 2.08
CA LYS A 134 7.91 -2.98 2.88
C LYS A 134 7.24 -2.19 4.00
N SER A 135 6.11 -1.56 3.70
CA SER A 135 5.32 -0.82 4.69
C SER A 135 4.78 -1.75 5.78
N TYR A 136 4.36 -2.98 5.42
CA TYR A 136 3.95 -3.98 6.42
C TYR A 136 5.13 -4.47 7.27
N THR A 137 6.33 -4.60 6.68
CA THR A 137 7.57 -4.91 7.43
C THR A 137 7.85 -3.84 8.48
N THR A 138 7.69 -2.55 8.13
CA THR A 138 7.81 -1.45 9.11
C THR A 138 6.78 -1.57 10.23
N LEU A 139 5.52 -1.88 9.90
CA LEU A 139 4.49 -2.03 10.93
C LEU A 139 4.76 -3.22 11.85
N ALA A 140 5.35 -4.32 11.33
CA ALA A 140 5.80 -5.45 12.16
C ALA A 140 6.90 -5.03 13.13
N LEU A 141 7.88 -4.22 12.69
CA LEU A 141 8.90 -3.65 13.57
C LEU A 141 8.27 -2.75 14.65
N GLY A 142 7.33 -1.87 14.26
CA GLY A 142 6.61 -1.02 15.20
C GLY A 142 5.78 -1.83 16.21
N ARG A 143 5.20 -2.96 15.78
CA ARG A 143 4.50 -3.88 16.68
C ARG A 143 5.47 -4.55 17.66
N ALA A 144 6.64 -4.97 17.21
CA ALA A 144 7.71 -5.48 18.09
C ALA A 144 8.11 -4.45 19.15
N MET A 145 8.19 -3.16 18.78
CA MET A 145 8.43 -2.08 19.73
C MET A 145 7.31 -1.94 20.77
N GLN A 146 6.05 -1.99 20.36
CA GLN A 146 4.91 -1.90 21.26
C GLN A 146 4.88 -3.06 22.27
N LEU A 147 5.38 -4.22 21.86
CA LEU A 147 5.53 -5.39 22.72
C LEU A 147 6.77 -5.36 23.62
N GLY A 148 7.62 -4.33 23.48
CA GLY A 148 8.81 -4.15 24.32
C GLY A 148 10.05 -4.91 23.85
N TYR A 149 10.04 -5.52 22.65
CA TYR A 149 11.20 -6.25 22.12
C TYR A 149 12.29 -5.35 21.53
N LEU A 150 11.92 -4.11 21.21
CA LEU A 150 12.80 -3.08 20.67
C LEU A 150 12.29 -1.71 21.07
N SER A 151 13.15 -0.69 21.05
CA SER A 151 12.78 0.70 21.33
C SER A 151 13.28 1.65 20.24
N MET A 152 12.75 2.89 20.21
CA MET A 152 13.20 3.94 19.28
C MET A 152 14.70 4.25 19.42
N LYS A 153 15.28 4.13 20.61
CA LYS A 153 16.71 4.37 20.86
C LYS A 153 17.59 3.38 20.09
N GLU A 154 17.10 2.17 19.90
CA GLU A 154 17.84 1.11 19.24
C GLU A 154 17.87 1.22 17.71
N LEU A 155 17.08 2.11 17.13
CA LEU A 155 17.14 2.37 15.69
C LEU A 155 18.54 2.85 15.24
N ASN A 156 19.28 3.51 16.11
CA ASN A 156 20.63 4.00 15.82
C ASN A 156 21.73 2.94 16.08
N LYS A 157 21.37 1.76 16.57
CA LYS A 157 22.35 0.67 16.74
C LYS A 157 22.72 0.06 15.38
N PRO A 158 23.98 -0.29 15.15
CA PRO A 158 24.40 -1.11 14.01
C PRO A 158 23.62 -2.42 13.94
N ILE A 159 23.14 -2.78 12.73
CA ILE A 159 22.29 -3.96 12.54
C ILE A 159 22.96 -5.24 13.01
N HIS A 160 24.28 -5.40 12.80
CA HIS A 160 25.00 -6.59 13.21
C HIS A 160 24.93 -6.86 14.71
N GLN A 161 24.70 -5.82 15.55
CA GLN A 161 24.57 -6.00 17.00
C GLN A 161 23.29 -6.72 17.43
N PHE A 162 22.32 -6.84 16.55
CA PHE A 162 21.09 -7.64 16.74
C PHE A 162 21.27 -9.09 16.27
N LEU A 163 22.32 -9.38 15.49
CA LEU A 163 22.54 -10.67 14.82
C LEU A 163 23.67 -11.42 15.52
N LYS A 164 23.39 -12.67 15.94
CA LYS A 164 24.35 -13.47 16.73
C LYS A 164 25.34 -14.27 15.89
N ASP A 165 24.94 -14.63 14.65
CA ASP A 165 25.64 -15.62 13.82
C ASP A 165 26.45 -14.98 12.68
N VAL A 166 26.58 -13.65 12.69
CA VAL A 166 27.33 -12.93 11.65
C VAL A 166 28.81 -12.73 12.02
N LYS A 167 29.69 -12.82 11.02
CA LYS A 167 31.14 -12.66 11.14
C LYS A 167 31.54 -11.27 10.66
N VAL A 168 31.70 -10.33 11.57
CA VAL A 168 31.92 -8.91 11.28
C VAL A 168 33.29 -8.68 10.58
N ASP A 169 34.29 -9.50 10.86
CA ASP A 169 35.61 -9.49 10.22
C ASP A 169 35.55 -9.75 8.69
N LYS A 170 34.46 -10.34 8.19
CA LYS A 170 34.26 -10.60 6.77
C LYS A 170 33.43 -9.51 6.05
N PHE A 171 32.97 -8.51 6.76
CA PHE A 171 32.16 -7.46 6.17
C PHE A 171 32.95 -6.57 5.21
N ALA A 172 32.32 -6.12 4.17
CA ALA A 172 32.85 -5.04 3.32
C ALA A 172 33.13 -3.79 4.18
N LYS A 173 34.11 -2.99 3.74
CA LYS A 173 34.54 -1.78 4.45
C LYS A 173 33.34 -0.87 4.76
N GLY A 174 33.18 -0.49 6.02
CA GLY A 174 32.11 0.38 6.52
C GLY A 174 30.76 -0.32 6.75
N ALA A 175 30.57 -1.57 6.30
CA ALA A 175 29.28 -2.25 6.43
C ALA A 175 28.86 -2.52 7.88
N SER A 176 29.81 -2.64 8.80
CA SER A 176 29.55 -2.78 10.24
C SER A 176 28.93 -1.53 10.87
N SER A 177 29.00 -0.37 10.22
CA SER A 177 28.40 0.88 10.73
C SER A 177 26.95 1.09 10.33
N ILE A 178 26.36 0.22 9.49
CA ILE A 178 25.00 0.35 9.01
C ILE A 178 24.01 0.16 10.17
N THR A 179 23.25 1.22 10.48
CA THR A 179 22.24 1.20 11.54
C THR A 179 20.88 0.70 11.03
N LEU A 180 20.01 0.31 11.96
CA LEU A 180 18.64 -0.05 11.63
C LEU A 180 17.88 1.13 11.00
N GLN A 181 18.13 2.37 11.46
CA GLN A 181 17.56 3.57 10.86
C GLN A 181 18.04 3.80 9.43
N ASP A 182 19.33 3.58 9.14
CA ASP A 182 19.85 3.70 7.77
C ASP A 182 19.12 2.77 6.80
N ALA A 183 18.87 1.53 7.23
CA ALA A 183 18.13 0.56 6.42
C ALA A 183 16.65 0.98 6.24
N LEU A 184 15.98 1.40 7.32
CA LEU A 184 14.58 1.87 7.25
C LEU A 184 14.40 3.07 6.32
N CYS A 185 15.38 3.95 6.26
CA CYS A 185 15.39 5.13 5.38
C CYS A 185 15.90 4.84 3.96
N MET A 186 16.33 3.62 3.64
CA MET A 186 17.00 3.31 2.36
C MET A 186 18.28 4.12 2.14
N THR A 187 19.04 4.38 3.20
CA THR A 187 20.28 5.18 3.21
C THR A 187 21.48 4.41 3.74
N SER A 188 21.39 3.09 3.80
CA SER A 188 22.44 2.19 4.33
C SER A 188 23.79 2.31 3.61
N GLY A 189 23.78 2.82 2.37
CA GLY A 189 24.97 2.85 1.53
C GLY A 189 25.28 1.54 0.82
N ILE A 190 24.49 0.48 1.04
CA ILE A 190 24.69 -0.81 0.38
C ILE A 190 24.59 -0.64 -1.15
N ARG A 191 25.61 -1.18 -1.85
CA ARG A 191 25.71 -1.22 -3.31
C ARG A 191 26.19 -2.62 -3.70
N ILE A 192 25.26 -3.48 -4.12
CA ILE A 192 25.59 -4.85 -4.53
C ILE A 192 25.77 -4.86 -6.04
N PRO A 193 26.97 -5.13 -6.58
CA PRO A 193 27.23 -5.28 -8.01
C PRO A 193 26.42 -6.44 -8.59
N LYS A 194 26.02 -6.32 -9.86
CA LYS A 194 25.14 -7.32 -10.53
C LYS A 194 25.76 -8.71 -10.58
N ASP A 195 27.04 -8.80 -10.86
CA ASP A 195 27.82 -10.04 -10.89
C ASP A 195 27.81 -10.74 -9.53
N ARG A 196 28.05 -10.01 -8.45
CA ARG A 196 27.98 -10.54 -7.07
C ARG A 196 26.56 -10.89 -6.65
N ALA A 197 25.57 -10.13 -7.09
CA ALA A 197 24.17 -10.43 -6.80
C ALA A 197 23.75 -11.77 -7.42
N ASN A 198 24.21 -12.09 -8.65
CA ASN A 198 23.92 -13.35 -9.31
C ASN A 198 24.63 -14.54 -8.62
N ALA A 199 25.89 -14.39 -8.20
CA ALA A 199 26.61 -15.41 -7.45
C ALA A 199 25.88 -15.80 -6.15
N ARG A 200 25.19 -14.85 -5.50
CA ARG A 200 24.40 -15.06 -4.28
C ARG A 200 23.25 -16.07 -4.46
N TYR A 201 22.67 -16.15 -5.65
CA TYR A 201 21.57 -17.08 -5.94
C TYR A 201 22.06 -18.50 -6.26
N ILE A 202 23.34 -18.67 -6.55
CA ILE A 202 23.92 -19.98 -6.87
C ILE A 202 24.25 -20.78 -5.62
N ILE A 203 24.49 -20.11 -4.48
CA ILE A 203 24.87 -20.73 -3.21
C ILE A 203 23.63 -20.89 -2.33
N LYS A 204 22.88 -21.99 -2.46
CA LYS A 204 21.59 -22.19 -1.75
C LYS A 204 21.69 -22.30 -0.24
N ASN A 205 22.72 -22.92 0.32
CA ASN A 205 22.80 -23.23 1.76
C ASN A 205 23.31 -22.09 2.66
N PRO A 206 24.25 -21.23 2.28
CA PRO A 206 24.73 -20.16 3.14
C PRO A 206 23.72 -19.02 3.38
N LEU A 207 22.59 -19.00 2.66
CA LEU A 207 21.61 -17.90 2.74
C LEU A 207 20.50 -18.12 3.76
N LYS A 208 20.37 -19.32 4.34
CA LYS A 208 19.38 -19.57 5.40
C LYS A 208 19.67 -18.75 6.66
N GLY A 209 18.59 -18.31 7.31
CA GLY A 209 18.69 -17.52 8.55
C GLY A 209 19.55 -16.28 8.34
N GLN A 210 20.45 -15.99 9.29
CA GLN A 210 21.34 -14.83 9.27
C GLN A 210 22.44 -14.91 8.18
N GLY A 211 22.62 -16.04 7.51
CA GLY A 211 23.49 -16.17 6.34
C GLY A 211 23.10 -15.22 5.21
N HIS A 212 21.83 -14.85 5.10
CA HIS A 212 21.36 -13.84 4.14
C HIS A 212 21.88 -12.43 4.49
N ALA A 213 21.83 -12.03 5.77
CA ALA A 213 22.41 -10.77 6.23
C ALA A 213 23.95 -10.77 6.07
N GLN A 214 24.61 -11.87 6.44
CA GLN A 214 26.05 -12.06 6.22
C GLN A 214 26.42 -11.82 4.76
N ALA A 215 25.74 -12.47 3.83
CA ALA A 215 25.98 -12.28 2.41
C ALA A 215 25.79 -10.84 1.93
N ILE A 216 24.77 -10.13 2.43
CA ILE A 216 24.55 -8.72 2.11
C ILE A 216 25.75 -7.86 2.56
N PHE A 217 26.23 -8.06 3.79
CA PHE A 217 27.34 -7.30 4.34
C PHE A 217 28.69 -7.62 3.69
N GLU A 218 28.90 -8.85 3.22
CA GLU A 218 30.13 -9.26 2.55
C GLU A 218 30.24 -8.77 1.10
N ILE A 219 29.11 -8.87 0.35
CA ILE A 219 29.16 -8.67 -1.13
C ILE A 219 28.89 -7.22 -1.55
N THR A 220 28.53 -6.33 -0.63
CA THR A 220 28.38 -4.91 -0.96
C THR A 220 29.74 -4.28 -1.29
N GLU A 221 29.74 -3.21 -2.07
CA GLU A 221 30.90 -2.32 -2.17
C GLU A 221 31.14 -1.61 -0.84
N ALA A 222 32.28 -0.92 -0.72
CA ALA A 222 32.57 -0.10 0.45
C ALA A 222 31.45 0.91 0.71
N VAL A 223 30.96 0.93 1.94
CA VAL A 223 29.73 1.68 2.31
C VAL A 223 30.05 3.15 2.63
N ASP A 224 31.26 3.46 3.11
CA ASP A 224 31.63 4.76 3.66
C ASP A 224 31.30 5.97 2.75
N SER A 225 31.44 5.82 1.43
CA SER A 225 31.19 6.90 0.45
C SER A 225 29.73 7.05 0.03
N THR A 226 28.90 6.06 0.32
CA THR A 226 27.51 5.97 -0.14
C THR A 226 26.47 5.98 0.97
N LYS A 227 26.92 5.82 2.22
CA LYS A 227 26.05 5.92 3.41
C LYS A 227 25.40 7.31 3.49
N GLY A 228 24.13 7.34 3.84
CA GLY A 228 23.32 8.56 3.85
C GLY A 228 22.67 8.89 2.51
N GLN A 229 23.13 8.31 1.39
CA GLN A 229 22.52 8.52 0.08
C GLN A 229 21.33 7.59 -0.13
N TYR A 230 20.18 8.16 -0.48
CA TYR A 230 18.96 7.40 -0.77
C TYR A 230 19.16 6.45 -1.96
N LYS A 231 18.85 5.18 -1.75
CA LYS A 231 18.74 4.16 -2.81
C LYS A 231 17.67 3.17 -2.49
N TYR A 232 16.59 3.20 -3.25
CA TYR A 232 15.50 2.24 -3.11
C TYR A 232 15.96 0.82 -3.48
N GLN A 233 15.95 -0.12 -2.51
CA GLN A 233 16.48 -1.47 -2.69
C GLN A 233 15.87 -2.49 -1.73
N SER A 234 16.03 -3.79 -2.05
CA SER A 234 15.50 -4.87 -1.23
C SER A 234 16.44 -5.30 -0.09
N ALA A 235 17.75 -5.05 -0.23
CA ALA A 235 18.73 -5.45 0.79
C ALA A 235 18.41 -4.83 2.16
N ASP A 236 18.07 -3.55 2.18
CA ASP A 236 17.71 -2.85 3.41
C ASP A 236 16.53 -3.45 4.13
N THR A 237 15.48 -3.81 3.37
CA THR A 237 14.29 -4.44 3.96
C THR A 237 14.56 -5.85 4.50
N SER A 238 15.42 -6.61 3.81
CA SER A 238 15.83 -7.93 4.29
C SER A 238 16.60 -7.85 5.60
N LEU A 239 17.48 -6.85 5.74
CA LEU A 239 18.19 -6.61 7.01
C LEU A 239 17.23 -6.24 8.15
N VAL A 240 16.21 -5.41 7.89
CA VAL A 240 15.17 -5.09 8.88
C VAL A 240 14.41 -6.35 9.32
N MET A 241 14.05 -7.24 8.39
CA MET A 241 13.37 -8.49 8.72
C MET A 241 14.26 -9.41 9.57
N GLN A 242 15.57 -9.47 9.30
CA GLN A 242 16.52 -10.22 10.11
C GLN A 242 16.61 -9.68 11.55
N VAL A 243 16.49 -8.37 11.73
CA VAL A 243 16.43 -7.77 13.08
C VAL A 243 15.14 -8.20 13.78
N ILE A 244 13.98 -8.09 13.12
CA ILE A 244 12.69 -8.53 13.69
C ILE A 244 12.78 -10.01 14.12
N GLU A 245 13.29 -10.87 13.25
CA GLU A 245 13.49 -12.30 13.55
C GLU A 245 14.35 -12.52 14.81
N SER A 246 15.43 -11.74 14.95
CA SER A 246 16.39 -11.91 16.04
C SER A 246 15.89 -11.40 17.38
N VAL A 247 15.05 -10.36 17.41
CA VAL A 247 14.63 -9.72 18.67
C VAL A 247 13.28 -10.25 19.18
N VAL A 248 12.46 -10.85 18.31
CA VAL A 248 11.13 -11.33 18.68
C VAL A 248 11.14 -12.80 19.09
N PRO A 249 10.68 -13.15 20.28
CA PRO A 249 10.49 -14.54 20.67
C PRO A 249 9.52 -15.26 19.73
N GLY A 250 9.99 -16.32 19.06
CA GLY A 250 9.22 -17.07 18.07
C GLY A 250 9.30 -16.54 16.66
N GLY A 251 10.07 -15.46 16.43
CA GLY A 251 10.44 -14.98 15.11
C GLY A 251 9.44 -14.05 14.43
N ALA A 252 9.84 -13.61 13.24
CA ALA A 252 9.11 -12.59 12.47
C ALA A 252 7.77 -13.11 11.93
N GLU A 253 7.71 -14.36 11.46
CA GLU A 253 6.47 -14.96 10.93
C GLU A 253 5.37 -14.97 11.98
N LYS A 254 5.69 -15.47 13.18
CA LYS A 254 4.76 -15.54 14.31
C LYS A 254 4.27 -14.14 14.70
N LEU A 255 5.20 -13.17 14.82
CA LEU A 255 4.84 -11.78 15.10
C LEU A 255 3.84 -11.23 14.08
N ILE A 256 4.12 -11.43 12.78
CA ILE A 256 3.24 -10.94 11.71
C ILE A 256 1.88 -11.58 11.79
N ARG A 257 1.81 -12.90 11.95
CA ARG A 257 0.57 -13.66 11.97
C ARG A 257 -0.26 -13.36 13.22
N GLU A 258 0.33 -13.53 14.40
CA GLU A 258 -0.42 -13.51 15.66
C GLU A 258 -0.53 -12.13 16.27
N GLU A 259 0.50 -11.29 16.11
CA GLU A 259 0.59 -10.02 16.81
C GLU A 259 0.31 -8.81 15.91
N LEU A 260 0.48 -8.93 14.57
CA LEU A 260 0.17 -7.82 13.67
C LEU A 260 -1.16 -8.04 12.96
N PHE A 261 -1.33 -9.15 12.22
CA PHE A 261 -2.48 -9.33 11.33
C PHE A 261 -3.72 -9.88 12.02
N ALA A 262 -3.62 -10.87 12.88
CA ALA A 262 -4.78 -11.45 13.56
C ALA A 262 -5.56 -10.40 14.38
N PRO A 263 -4.94 -9.50 15.18
CA PRO A 263 -5.69 -8.46 15.91
C PRO A 263 -6.39 -7.44 15.00
N LEU A 264 -5.89 -7.27 13.76
CA LEU A 264 -6.54 -6.45 12.73
C LEU A 264 -7.69 -7.18 12.03
N GLY A 265 -7.91 -8.45 12.34
CA GLY A 265 -8.86 -9.32 11.63
C GLY A 265 -8.43 -9.58 10.19
N ILE A 266 -7.12 -9.72 9.96
CA ILE A 266 -6.52 -10.13 8.70
C ILE A 266 -6.08 -11.58 8.86
N ASP A 267 -6.92 -12.48 8.40
CA ASP A 267 -6.79 -13.93 8.58
C ASP A 267 -6.53 -14.68 7.27
N PHE A 268 -6.90 -14.11 6.14
CA PHE A 268 -6.76 -14.70 4.82
C PHE A 268 -5.81 -13.88 3.96
N TYR A 269 -4.53 -14.22 4.03
CA TYR A 269 -3.44 -13.55 3.31
C TYR A 269 -2.34 -14.54 2.96
N VAL A 270 -1.46 -14.15 2.03
CA VAL A 270 -0.22 -14.88 1.73
C VAL A 270 0.96 -13.97 1.99
N TRP A 271 2.02 -14.50 2.58
CA TRP A 271 3.31 -13.84 2.65
C TRP A 271 4.41 -14.86 2.33
N GLN A 272 5.02 -14.69 1.16
CA GLN A 272 6.07 -15.58 0.66
C GLN A 272 7.33 -15.47 1.52
N GLU A 273 8.07 -16.56 1.61
CA GLU A 273 9.41 -16.58 2.20
C GLU A 273 10.47 -16.13 1.18
N ASP A 274 11.56 -15.57 1.69
CA ASP A 274 12.78 -15.31 0.93
C ASP A 274 13.79 -16.45 1.06
N LEU A 275 15.01 -16.25 0.56
CA LEU A 275 16.07 -17.26 0.60
C LEU A 275 16.58 -17.59 2.01
N SER A 276 16.29 -16.73 2.99
CA SER A 276 16.63 -16.99 4.40
C SER A 276 15.61 -17.88 5.11
N GLY A 277 14.45 -18.12 4.50
CA GLY A 277 13.30 -18.77 5.12
C GLY A 277 12.45 -17.83 5.97
N LEU A 278 12.69 -16.50 5.87
CA LEU A 278 11.90 -15.49 6.56
C LEU A 278 10.86 -14.86 5.63
N PRO A 279 9.81 -14.22 6.19
CA PRO A 279 8.86 -13.47 5.39
C PRO A 279 9.58 -12.45 4.49
N LYS A 280 9.30 -12.49 3.19
CA LYS A 280 9.98 -11.68 2.16
C LYS A 280 9.68 -10.20 2.34
N ALA A 281 10.59 -9.45 2.92
CA ALA A 281 10.36 -8.09 3.40
C ALA A 281 10.15 -7.02 2.31
N ALA A 282 10.68 -7.24 1.10
CA ALA A 282 10.66 -6.25 0.03
C ALA A 282 9.41 -6.30 -0.85
N ALA A 283 8.88 -7.51 -1.05
CA ALA A 283 7.69 -7.85 -1.83
C ALA A 283 7.34 -9.30 -1.53
N GLY A 284 6.09 -9.71 -1.65
CA GLY A 284 5.73 -11.11 -1.39
C GLY A 284 4.47 -11.28 -0.55
N SER A 285 3.93 -10.22 -0.02
CA SER A 285 2.61 -10.27 0.63
C SER A 285 1.47 -10.14 -0.38
N SER A 286 0.35 -10.81 -0.10
CA SER A 286 -0.92 -10.65 -0.80
C SER A 286 -2.01 -10.42 0.25
N LEU A 287 -2.78 -9.33 0.10
CA LEU A 287 -3.86 -8.94 1.00
C LEU A 287 -5.13 -8.58 0.21
N ARG A 288 -6.30 -8.82 0.81
CA ARG A 288 -7.57 -8.31 0.28
C ARG A 288 -7.59 -6.77 0.34
N SER A 289 -8.28 -6.11 -0.58
CA SER A 289 -8.37 -4.64 -0.61
C SER A 289 -8.96 -4.07 0.70
N ARG A 290 -9.92 -4.75 1.31
CA ARG A 290 -10.48 -4.37 2.62
C ARG A 290 -9.46 -4.50 3.75
N ASP A 291 -8.55 -5.47 3.70
CA ASP A 291 -7.49 -5.63 4.69
C ASP A 291 -6.41 -4.54 4.53
N MET A 292 -6.08 -4.15 3.30
CA MET A 292 -5.23 -2.98 3.04
C MET A 292 -5.82 -1.70 3.64
N LEU A 293 -7.16 -1.55 3.57
CA LEU A 293 -7.86 -0.41 4.17
C LEU A 293 -7.70 -0.38 5.69
N LYS A 294 -7.76 -1.53 6.38
CA LYS A 294 -7.50 -1.63 7.83
C LYS A 294 -6.09 -1.17 8.18
N VAL A 295 -5.10 -1.55 7.36
CA VAL A 295 -3.71 -1.09 7.54
C VAL A 295 -3.59 0.42 7.37
N GLY A 296 -4.21 0.98 6.33
CA GLY A 296 -4.26 2.43 6.13
C GLY A 296 -4.91 3.16 7.31
N GLN A 297 -6.01 2.62 7.84
CA GLN A 297 -6.71 3.17 9.00
C GLN A 297 -5.88 3.10 10.29
N LEU A 298 -5.13 2.02 10.50
CA LEU A 298 -4.19 1.92 11.63
C LEU A 298 -3.14 3.05 11.58
N VAL A 299 -2.58 3.32 10.42
CA VAL A 299 -1.58 4.39 10.23
C VAL A 299 -2.22 5.78 10.39
N LEU A 300 -3.39 6.02 9.80
CA LEU A 300 -4.15 7.27 9.96
C LEU A 300 -4.43 7.57 11.44
N ASN A 301 -4.77 6.55 12.20
CA ASN A 301 -5.06 6.63 13.64
C ASN A 301 -3.79 6.62 14.51
N GLN A 302 -2.63 6.96 13.96
CA GLN A 302 -1.35 7.01 14.71
C GLN A 302 -1.05 5.71 15.49
N GLY A 303 -1.27 4.57 14.84
CA GLY A 303 -1.03 3.26 15.44
C GLY A 303 -2.09 2.81 16.46
N ARG A 304 -3.21 3.50 16.61
CA ARG A 304 -4.32 3.06 17.48
C ARG A 304 -5.27 2.15 16.72
N TRP A 305 -5.64 1.04 17.34
CA TRP A 305 -6.62 0.10 16.81
C TRP A 305 -7.62 -0.33 17.90
N LYS A 306 -8.92 -0.24 17.59
CA LYS A 306 -10.01 -0.52 18.56
C LYS A 306 -9.79 0.15 19.92
N GLY A 307 -9.36 1.43 19.90
CA GLY A 307 -9.15 2.25 21.11
C GLY A 307 -7.83 2.03 21.86
N LYS A 308 -7.06 1.01 21.52
CA LYS A 308 -5.76 0.69 22.16
C LYS A 308 -4.60 1.16 21.29
N GLN A 309 -3.47 1.58 21.91
CA GLN A 309 -2.23 1.80 21.20
C GLN A 309 -1.66 0.45 20.78
N PHE A 310 -1.58 0.20 19.48
CA PHE A 310 -1.21 -1.07 18.88
C PHE A 310 0.22 -1.04 18.29
N ILE A 311 0.64 0.12 17.82
CA ILE A 311 2.00 0.47 17.43
C ILE A 311 2.31 1.83 18.05
N PRO A 312 3.51 2.11 18.58
CA PRO A 312 3.81 3.40 19.19
C PRO A 312 3.54 4.58 18.25
N ALA A 313 2.89 5.62 18.75
CA ALA A 313 2.49 6.76 17.93
C ALA A 313 3.69 7.53 17.36
N ASP A 314 4.74 7.71 18.16
CA ASP A 314 6.00 8.32 17.76
C ASP A 314 6.72 7.53 16.65
N PHE A 315 6.63 6.20 16.69
CA PHE A 315 7.15 5.36 15.62
C PHE A 315 6.35 5.54 14.31
N ILE A 316 5.02 5.55 14.36
CA ILE A 316 4.17 5.79 13.18
C ILE A 316 4.44 7.17 12.60
N ASP A 317 4.50 8.20 13.44
CA ASP A 317 4.81 9.55 13.00
C ASP A 317 6.17 9.60 12.29
N ARG A 318 7.21 9.07 12.94
CA ARG A 318 8.54 9.01 12.35
C ARG A 318 8.58 8.22 11.05
N ALA A 319 7.94 7.03 11.02
CA ALA A 319 7.91 6.15 9.85
C ALA A 319 7.26 6.80 8.62
N THR A 320 6.29 7.68 8.84
CA THR A 320 5.52 8.33 7.78
C THR A 320 5.86 9.83 7.58
N SER A 321 7.01 10.27 8.11
CA SER A 321 7.53 11.64 7.96
C SER A 321 8.50 11.75 6.76
N PRO A 322 8.74 12.96 6.23
CA PRO A 322 9.64 13.20 5.10
C PRO A 322 11.11 13.20 5.53
N LEU A 323 11.65 12.03 5.94
CA LEU A 323 12.99 11.89 6.50
C LEU A 323 14.10 12.06 5.47
N VAL A 324 13.87 11.56 4.25
CA VAL A 324 14.86 11.56 3.17
C VAL A 324 14.20 12.01 1.88
N LYS A 325 14.84 12.92 1.15
CA LYS A 325 14.41 13.30 -0.20
C LYS A 325 14.77 12.18 -1.16
N THR A 326 13.83 11.77 -1.99
CA THR A 326 14.07 10.79 -3.04
C THR A 326 14.63 11.47 -4.31
N ASN A 327 14.91 10.67 -5.35
CA ASN A 327 15.33 11.20 -6.65
C ASN A 327 14.20 11.91 -7.43
N GLY A 328 12.99 11.94 -6.88
CA GLY A 328 11.82 12.63 -7.44
C GLY A 328 11.28 13.70 -6.49
N ASN A 329 10.00 14.02 -6.62
CA ASN A 329 9.33 15.03 -5.78
C ASN A 329 8.91 14.49 -4.40
N ALA A 330 8.83 13.17 -4.23
CA ALA A 330 8.43 12.54 -2.99
C ALA A 330 9.59 12.50 -1.97
N HIS A 331 9.24 12.39 -0.70
CA HIS A 331 10.13 12.04 0.39
C HIS A 331 9.86 10.60 0.84
N TYR A 332 10.76 10.06 1.64
CA TYR A 332 10.70 8.72 2.16
C TYR A 332 10.96 8.70 3.67
N GLY A 333 10.13 7.95 4.38
CA GLY A 333 10.32 7.65 5.80
C GLY A 333 10.80 6.21 5.97
N TYR A 334 10.29 5.50 6.99
CA TYR A 334 10.60 4.09 7.20
C TYR A 334 9.73 3.21 6.30
N PHE A 335 10.13 3.03 5.06
CA PHE A 335 9.43 2.28 4.01
C PHE A 335 8.03 2.82 3.66
N TRP A 336 7.79 4.08 3.95
CA TRP A 336 6.62 4.84 3.56
C TRP A 336 7.01 6.01 2.67
N TRP A 337 6.20 6.30 1.66
CA TRP A 337 6.32 7.48 0.82
C TRP A 337 5.56 8.63 1.44
N TYR A 338 6.08 9.82 1.25
CA TYR A 338 5.48 11.07 1.69
C TYR A 338 5.46 12.05 0.52
N GLU A 339 4.31 12.64 0.26
CA GLU A 339 4.11 13.57 -0.83
C GLU A 339 3.06 14.61 -0.45
N SER A 340 3.12 15.81 -1.07
CA SER A 340 2.13 16.87 -0.87
C SER A 340 1.41 17.18 -2.19
N TYR A 341 0.16 17.63 -2.07
CA TYR A 341 -0.70 17.98 -3.18
C TYR A 341 -1.31 19.36 -2.95
N GLU A 342 -1.22 20.22 -3.98
CA GLU A 342 -1.84 21.54 -3.97
C GLU A 342 -3.24 21.45 -4.59
N VAL A 343 -4.28 21.77 -3.82
CA VAL A 343 -5.66 21.81 -4.29
C VAL A 343 -6.34 23.08 -3.77
N SER A 344 -6.86 23.89 -4.67
CA SER A 344 -7.52 25.17 -4.35
C SER A 344 -6.68 26.10 -3.47
N GLY A 345 -5.37 26.18 -3.72
CA GLY A 345 -4.44 27.04 -3.00
C GLY A 345 -4.05 26.56 -1.59
N LYS A 346 -4.42 25.34 -1.23
CA LYS A 346 -4.05 24.72 0.04
C LYS A 346 -3.23 23.45 -0.19
N THR A 347 -2.17 23.26 0.61
CA THR A 347 -1.32 22.06 0.62
C THR A 347 -1.94 20.98 1.50
N TYR A 348 -2.02 19.77 0.97
CA TYR A 348 -2.48 18.57 1.68
C TYR A 348 -1.39 17.52 1.68
N LEU A 349 -1.18 16.89 2.83
CA LEU A 349 -0.16 15.87 3.01
C LEU A 349 -0.71 14.48 2.69
N SER A 350 0.13 13.63 2.10
CA SER A 350 -0.20 12.23 1.83
C SER A 350 0.92 11.32 2.29
N LYS A 351 0.55 10.31 3.07
CA LYS A 351 1.39 9.19 3.50
C LYS A 351 0.99 7.98 2.67
N GLN A 352 1.94 7.27 2.07
CA GLN A 352 1.58 6.27 1.07
C GLN A 352 2.41 4.99 1.17
N GLY A 353 1.74 3.85 1.10
CA GLY A 353 2.34 2.57 0.70
C GLY A 353 2.23 2.44 -0.81
N ARG A 354 3.36 2.19 -1.52
CA ARG A 354 3.38 2.08 -2.98
C ARG A 354 3.97 0.75 -3.43
N GLY A 355 3.27 0.06 -4.31
CA GLY A 355 3.70 -1.17 -4.95
C GLY A 355 3.72 -1.05 -6.47
N ALA A 356 4.70 -1.68 -7.11
CA ALA A 356 4.78 -1.74 -8.57
C ALA A 356 3.49 -2.32 -9.15
N GLY A 357 3.05 -1.80 -10.28
CA GLY A 357 1.81 -2.23 -10.92
C GLY A 357 0.58 -1.44 -10.49
N GLY A 358 0.69 -0.48 -9.55
CA GLY A 358 -0.41 0.37 -9.12
C GLY A 358 -1.10 -0.11 -7.85
N GLN A 359 -0.34 -0.72 -6.95
CA GLN A 359 -0.77 -1.03 -5.61
C GLN A 359 -0.57 0.22 -4.74
N PHE A 360 -1.64 0.73 -4.13
CA PHE A 360 -1.54 1.91 -3.28
C PHE A 360 -2.37 1.76 -2.01
N ILE A 361 -1.79 2.17 -0.89
CA ILE A 361 -2.49 2.63 0.31
C ILE A 361 -2.22 4.13 0.38
N ILE A 362 -3.24 4.95 0.26
CA ILE A 362 -3.19 6.41 0.28
C ILE A 362 -3.84 6.89 1.56
N ILE A 363 -3.13 7.67 2.34
CA ILE A 363 -3.60 8.22 3.60
C ILE A 363 -3.48 9.74 3.51
N LEU A 364 -4.59 10.45 3.69
CA LEU A 364 -4.71 11.91 3.65
C LEU A 364 -5.19 12.40 5.04
N PRO A 365 -4.27 12.65 5.99
CA PRO A 365 -4.63 12.96 7.38
C PRO A 365 -5.47 14.24 7.52
N ASP A 366 -5.19 15.25 6.71
CA ASP A 366 -5.85 16.56 6.78
C ASP A 366 -7.36 16.50 6.49
N ILE A 367 -7.81 15.43 5.85
CA ILE A 367 -9.23 15.22 5.50
C ILE A 367 -9.77 13.89 6.04
N ASP A 368 -9.01 13.20 6.90
CA ASP A 368 -9.38 11.92 7.54
C ASP A 368 -9.79 10.84 6.53
N VAL A 369 -8.99 10.66 5.45
CA VAL A 369 -9.29 9.75 4.35
C VAL A 369 -8.21 8.68 4.20
N VAL A 370 -8.65 7.45 3.96
CA VAL A 370 -7.82 6.34 3.46
C VAL A 370 -8.42 5.86 2.15
N ALA A 371 -7.57 5.69 1.14
CA ALA A 371 -7.96 5.02 -0.09
C ALA A 371 -7.00 3.89 -0.45
N VAL A 372 -7.53 2.88 -1.10
CA VAL A 372 -6.79 1.69 -1.54
C VAL A 372 -7.02 1.46 -3.02
N ILE A 373 -5.96 1.17 -3.74
CA ILE A 373 -6.01 0.76 -5.15
C ILE A 373 -5.20 -0.52 -5.32
N THR A 374 -5.77 -1.48 -6.04
CA THR A 374 -5.03 -2.62 -6.58
C THR A 374 -5.11 -2.60 -8.10
N ALA A 375 -4.01 -2.98 -8.77
CA ALA A 375 -3.93 -2.88 -10.22
C ALA A 375 -2.82 -3.76 -10.81
N HIS A 376 -2.87 -3.98 -12.11
CA HIS A 376 -1.80 -4.58 -12.90
C HIS A 376 -1.34 -3.60 -14.00
N ASN A 377 -0.73 -2.48 -13.61
CA ASN A 377 -0.38 -1.42 -14.54
C ASN A 377 1.07 -0.95 -14.38
N LYS A 378 1.65 -0.40 -15.45
CA LYS A 378 2.94 0.30 -15.40
C LYS A 378 2.71 1.80 -15.48
N GLY A 379 3.55 2.62 -14.81
CA GLY A 379 3.52 4.07 -14.92
C GLY A 379 2.34 4.74 -14.20
N MET A 380 1.98 4.27 -13.00
CA MET A 380 0.81 4.71 -12.25
C MET A 380 0.94 6.08 -11.55
N GLY A 381 2.09 6.77 -11.67
CA GLY A 381 2.32 8.03 -10.95
C GLY A 381 1.30 9.13 -11.30
N GLY A 382 0.96 9.27 -12.59
CA GLY A 382 -0.05 10.25 -13.01
C GLY A 382 -1.45 9.96 -12.45
N MET A 383 -1.83 8.68 -12.36
CA MET A 383 -3.09 8.27 -11.75
C MET A 383 -3.13 8.60 -10.25
N LEU A 384 -2.02 8.39 -9.53
CA LEU A 384 -1.93 8.69 -8.12
C LEU A 384 -2.23 10.18 -7.84
N ASN A 385 -1.67 11.09 -8.65
CA ASN A 385 -1.97 12.52 -8.56
C ASN A 385 -3.45 12.82 -8.80
N GLN A 386 -4.05 12.24 -9.83
CA GLN A 386 -5.48 12.41 -10.14
C GLN A 386 -6.36 11.91 -8.99
N VAL A 387 -6.07 10.75 -8.43
CA VAL A 387 -6.82 10.18 -7.31
C VAL A 387 -6.69 11.04 -6.07
N CYS A 388 -5.49 11.44 -5.68
CA CYS A 388 -5.30 12.29 -4.50
C CYS A 388 -6.01 13.64 -4.66
N THR A 389 -5.91 14.29 -5.83
CA THR A 389 -6.64 15.53 -6.12
C THR A 389 -8.16 15.34 -6.03
N ALA A 390 -8.69 14.26 -6.58
CA ALA A 390 -10.12 13.97 -6.52
C ALA A 390 -10.61 13.72 -5.08
N LEU A 391 -9.85 12.94 -4.28
CA LEU A 391 -10.17 12.70 -2.87
C LEU A 391 -10.16 13.99 -2.05
N ILE A 392 -9.13 14.83 -2.25
CA ILE A 392 -9.04 16.13 -1.59
C ILE A 392 -10.23 17.00 -2.00
N THR A 393 -10.55 17.11 -3.29
CA THR A 393 -11.69 17.87 -3.80
C THR A 393 -13.02 17.39 -3.22
N ALA A 394 -13.19 16.08 -3.07
CA ALA A 394 -14.43 15.50 -2.57
C ALA A 394 -14.66 15.71 -1.07
N PHE A 395 -13.58 15.83 -0.28
CA PHE A 395 -13.67 15.82 1.19
C PHE A 395 -13.09 17.04 1.88
N SER A 396 -12.39 17.95 1.17
CA SER A 396 -12.00 19.24 1.75
C SER A 396 -13.22 20.14 1.92
N ARG A 397 -13.21 20.89 3.03
CA ARG A 397 -14.22 21.91 3.33
C ARG A 397 -13.86 23.25 2.66
#